data_8221936115fcee53a1d5714758edbcdb
#
_entry.id   8221936115fcee53a1d5714758edbcdb
#
_cell.length_a   1.000
_cell.length_b   1.000
_cell.length_c   1.000
_cell.angle_alpha   90.00
_cell.angle_beta   90.00
_cell.angle_gamma   90.00
#
_symmetry.space_group_name_H-M   'P 1'
#
loop_
_entity.id
_entity.type
_entity.pdbx_description
1 polymer ?
#
loop_
_entity_poly.entity_id
_entity_poly.type
_entity_poly.pdbx_seq_one_letter_code
_entity_poly.pdbx_strand_id
1 'polypeptide(L)'
;TYNELEKIEKPGKAKHVAIGNGKIVTLYLDREAASEEEAIPATVEVFEQKDEDLTNPLHSFTVNTIEPNNGKNVVAVKDNQIYVCRGAAGLYVYDMEGNEQWHYQMPNPINQEGNYKALANGCYVGDKYVYIAYGSYGLVVLDKTTHKVVARRAVVKSANYVVEHKGYIYVAYGKNRLQVFQLKNADPETSYEK
;
A
#
# COMPACT_ATOMS: atom_id res chain seq x y z
N THR A 1 12.09 -8.67 27.69
CA THR A 1 11.28 -9.91 27.69
C THR A 1 9.95 -9.59 27.04
N TYR A 2 9.52 -10.36 26.05
CA TYR A 2 8.23 -10.24 25.41
C TYR A 2 7.37 -11.41 25.84
N ASN A 3 6.10 -11.17 26.11
CA ASN A 3 5.10 -12.21 26.30
C ASN A 3 4.27 -12.29 25.01
N GLU A 4 4.17 -13.46 24.42
CA GLU A 4 3.18 -13.72 23.40
C GLU A 4 1.81 -13.79 24.08
N LEU A 5 0.93 -12.87 23.71
CA LEU A 5 -0.42 -12.81 24.28
C LEU A 5 -1.38 -13.69 23.50
N GLU A 6 -1.27 -13.69 22.18
CA GLU A 6 -2.15 -14.42 21.29
C GLU A 6 -1.47 -14.72 19.96
N LYS A 7 -1.76 -15.87 19.39
CA LYS A 7 -1.38 -16.30 18.06
C LYS A 7 -2.60 -16.65 17.25
N ILE A 8 -2.88 -15.84 16.21
CA ILE A 8 -3.98 -16.10 15.29
C ILE A 8 -3.43 -16.89 14.11
N GLU A 9 -3.85 -18.13 13.96
CA GLU A 9 -3.48 -18.98 12.83
C GLU A 9 -4.46 -18.79 11.68
N LYS A 10 -3.93 -18.48 10.49
CA LYS A 10 -4.68 -18.36 9.24
C LYS A 10 -4.07 -19.30 8.20
N PRO A 11 -4.87 -19.83 7.26
CA PRO A 11 -4.38 -20.80 6.27
C PRO A 11 -3.34 -20.22 5.30
N GLY A 12 -3.32 -18.91 5.14
CA GLY A 12 -2.43 -18.21 4.23
C GLY A 12 -1.30 -17.45 4.92
N LYS A 13 -0.57 -16.68 4.15
CA LYS A 13 0.61 -15.93 4.59
C LYS A 13 0.23 -14.51 5.03
N ALA A 14 0.51 -14.14 6.28
CA ALA A 14 0.37 -12.76 6.74
C ALA A 14 1.28 -11.82 5.94
N LYS A 15 0.72 -10.72 5.46
CA LYS A 15 1.42 -9.72 4.65
C LYS A 15 1.67 -8.43 5.42
N HIS A 16 0.65 -7.88 6.03
CA HIS A 16 0.76 -6.59 6.72
C HIS A 16 -0.32 -6.40 7.79
N VAL A 17 -0.03 -5.55 8.74
CA VAL A 17 -0.98 -5.05 9.73
C VAL A 17 -0.89 -3.52 9.79
N ALA A 18 -2.02 -2.87 9.93
CA ALA A 18 -2.10 -1.43 10.15
C ALA A 18 -3.03 -1.12 11.32
N ILE A 19 -2.75 -0.01 11.99
CA ILE A 19 -3.58 0.50 13.10
C ILE A 19 -3.95 1.94 12.77
N GLY A 20 -5.22 2.26 12.89
CA GLY A 20 -5.72 3.62 12.69
C GLY A 20 -7.22 3.71 12.96
N ASN A 21 -7.68 4.89 13.35
CA ASN A 21 -9.09 5.16 13.62
C ASN A 21 -9.74 4.19 14.63
N GLY A 22 -8.96 3.73 15.62
CA GLY A 22 -9.45 2.76 16.62
C GLY A 22 -9.65 1.35 16.07
N LYS A 23 -9.08 1.04 14.92
CA LYS A 23 -9.15 -0.28 14.28
C LYS A 23 -7.76 -0.88 14.08
N ILE A 24 -7.71 -2.20 14.12
CA ILE A 24 -6.59 -3.01 13.62
C ILE A 24 -7.05 -3.64 12.31
N VAL A 25 -6.27 -3.48 11.26
CA VAL A 25 -6.55 -4.06 9.95
C VAL A 25 -5.41 -4.98 9.56
N THR A 26 -5.73 -6.22 9.25
CA THR A 26 -4.77 -7.23 8.80
C THR A 26 -4.98 -7.55 7.33
N LEU A 27 -3.91 -7.88 6.64
CA LEU A 27 -3.93 -8.42 5.28
C LEU A 27 -3.16 -9.73 5.26
N TYR A 28 -3.79 -10.78 4.78
CA TYR A 28 -3.13 -12.07 4.58
C TYR A 28 -3.59 -12.73 3.29
N LEU A 29 -2.75 -13.58 2.74
CA LEU A 29 -3.05 -14.37 1.55
C LEU A 29 -3.89 -15.58 1.97
N ASP A 30 -4.86 -15.96 1.14
CA ASP A 30 -5.74 -17.09 1.45
C ASP A 30 -5.05 -18.44 1.27
N ARG A 31 -3.97 -18.48 0.48
CA ARG A 31 -3.12 -19.65 0.24
C ARG A 31 -1.72 -19.23 -0.23
N GLU A 32 -0.82 -20.17 -0.36
CA GLU A 32 0.43 -19.93 -1.07
C GLU A 32 0.23 -19.89 -2.58
N ALA A 33 1.02 -19.05 -3.24
CA ALA A 33 1.02 -18.97 -4.69
C ALA A 33 1.85 -20.14 -5.28
N ALA A 34 1.35 -20.75 -6.35
CA ALA A 34 2.04 -21.81 -7.04
C ALA A 34 3.23 -21.32 -7.89
N SER A 35 3.24 -20.03 -8.25
CA SER A 35 4.34 -19.37 -8.96
C SER A 35 4.52 -17.93 -8.50
N GLU A 36 5.65 -17.31 -8.86
CA GLU A 36 5.94 -15.90 -8.54
C GLU A 36 4.99 -14.92 -9.23
N GLU A 37 4.41 -15.29 -10.35
CA GLU A 37 3.53 -14.46 -11.17
C GLU A 37 2.04 -14.70 -10.87
N GLU A 38 1.71 -15.69 -10.06
CA GLU A 38 0.34 -16.01 -9.74
C GLU A 38 -0.28 -14.92 -8.88
N ALA A 39 -1.39 -14.34 -9.37
CA ALA A 39 -2.23 -13.45 -8.58
C ALA A 39 -3.22 -14.29 -7.76
N ILE A 40 -3.18 -14.15 -6.45
CA ILE A 40 -4.06 -14.91 -5.55
C ILE A 40 -4.96 -13.98 -4.74
N PRO A 41 -6.12 -14.45 -4.30
CA PRO A 41 -6.96 -13.71 -3.36
C PRO A 41 -6.23 -13.48 -2.03
N ALA A 42 -6.58 -12.37 -1.41
CA ALA A 42 -6.14 -12.06 -0.06
C ALA A 42 -7.34 -11.58 0.76
N THR A 43 -7.30 -11.85 2.03
CA THR A 43 -8.34 -11.42 2.97
C THR A 43 -7.85 -10.22 3.78
N VAL A 44 -8.72 -9.23 3.89
CA VAL A 44 -8.60 -8.11 4.82
C VAL A 44 -9.57 -8.36 5.97
N GLU A 45 -9.06 -8.30 7.19
CA GLU A 45 -9.88 -8.36 8.40
C GLU A 45 -9.74 -7.07 9.20
N VAL A 46 -10.85 -6.63 9.76
CA VAL A 46 -10.97 -5.40 10.56
C VAL A 46 -11.40 -5.78 11.97
N PHE A 47 -10.65 -5.34 12.97
CA PHE A 47 -10.91 -5.56 14.39
C PHE A 47 -11.02 -4.23 15.14
N GLU A 48 -11.69 -4.22 16.27
CA GLU A 48 -11.57 -3.12 17.23
C GLU A 48 -10.16 -3.11 17.86
N GLN A 49 -9.53 -1.95 17.94
CA GLN A 49 -8.19 -1.83 18.53
C GLN A 49 -8.17 -2.19 20.02
N LYS A 50 -9.30 -2.07 20.71
CA LYS A 50 -9.43 -2.35 22.14
C LYS A 50 -9.77 -3.81 22.46
N ASP A 51 -10.03 -4.65 21.44
CA ASP A 51 -10.37 -6.03 21.67
C ASP A 51 -9.15 -6.81 22.15
N GLU A 52 -9.33 -7.58 23.18
CA GLU A 52 -8.32 -8.52 23.67
C GLU A 52 -8.32 -9.82 22.86
N ASP A 53 -9.46 -10.14 22.22
CA ASP A 53 -9.63 -11.31 21.35
C ASP A 53 -9.72 -10.86 19.87
N LEU A 54 -8.69 -11.17 19.10
CA LEU A 54 -8.62 -10.90 17.66
C LEU A 54 -9.03 -12.12 16.79
N THR A 55 -9.74 -13.09 17.35
CA THR A 55 -10.24 -14.25 16.59
C THR A 55 -11.48 -13.92 15.76
N ASN A 56 -12.26 -12.94 16.19
CA ASN A 56 -13.53 -12.56 15.60
C ASN A 56 -13.47 -11.14 15.00
N PRO A 57 -13.20 -10.99 13.70
CA PRO A 57 -13.18 -9.67 13.07
C PRO A 57 -14.57 -9.05 13.03
N LEU A 58 -14.65 -7.72 13.12
CA LEU A 58 -15.88 -6.96 12.86
C LEU A 58 -16.34 -7.14 11.41
N HIS A 59 -15.38 -7.07 10.50
CA HIS A 59 -15.58 -7.21 9.06
C HIS A 59 -14.45 -8.04 8.46
N SER A 60 -14.80 -8.83 7.46
CA SER A 60 -13.84 -9.60 6.66
C SER A 60 -14.27 -9.55 5.20
N PHE A 61 -13.34 -9.22 4.31
CA PHE A 61 -13.60 -9.17 2.88
C PHE A 61 -12.39 -9.60 2.05
N THR A 62 -12.66 -10.11 0.87
CA THR A 62 -11.63 -10.56 -0.06
C THR A 62 -11.24 -9.44 -1.02
N VAL A 63 -9.94 -9.19 -1.14
CA VAL A 63 -9.36 -8.39 -2.21
C VAL A 63 -8.84 -9.32 -3.30
N ASN A 64 -9.42 -9.23 -4.48
CA ASN A 64 -9.00 -10.05 -5.61
C ASN A 64 -7.63 -9.60 -6.11
N THR A 65 -6.81 -10.57 -6.51
CA THR A 65 -5.55 -10.36 -7.23
C THR A 65 -4.49 -9.51 -6.53
N ILE A 66 -3.75 -10.14 -5.63
CA ILE A 66 -2.48 -9.66 -5.13
C ILE A 66 -1.37 -10.50 -5.75
N GLU A 67 -0.32 -9.87 -6.29
CA GLU A 67 0.91 -10.56 -6.67
C GLU A 67 1.79 -10.77 -5.42
N PRO A 68 1.84 -12.00 -4.86
CA PRO A 68 2.36 -12.19 -3.50
C PRO A 68 3.87 -12.10 -3.39
N ASN A 69 4.59 -12.41 -4.47
CA ASN A 69 6.05 -12.50 -4.43
C ASN A 69 6.73 -11.21 -4.90
N ASN A 70 6.11 -10.46 -5.80
CA ASN A 70 6.67 -9.23 -6.37
C ASN A 70 6.23 -7.96 -5.66
N GLY A 71 5.10 -7.97 -4.94
CA GLY A 71 4.55 -6.85 -4.20
C GLY A 71 4.75 -6.97 -2.69
N LYS A 72 4.89 -5.84 -1.99
CA LYS A 72 4.94 -5.81 -0.52
C LYS A 72 3.56 -5.95 0.10
N ASN A 73 2.51 -5.61 -0.65
CA ASN A 73 1.11 -5.71 -0.25
C ASN A 73 0.84 -5.07 1.12
N VAL A 74 1.12 -3.80 1.21
CA VAL A 74 0.95 -3.01 2.45
C VAL A 74 -0.48 -2.53 2.56
N VAL A 75 -1.01 -2.50 3.77
CA VAL A 75 -2.25 -1.79 4.10
C VAL A 75 -1.95 -0.55 4.93
N ALA A 76 -2.78 0.47 4.80
CA ALA A 76 -2.82 1.63 5.68
C ALA A 76 -4.28 1.95 6.04
N VAL A 77 -4.48 2.60 7.18
CA VAL A 77 -5.80 3.01 7.67
C VAL A 77 -5.78 4.49 7.99
N LYS A 78 -6.69 5.24 7.41
CA LYS A 78 -6.88 6.67 7.67
C LYS A 78 -8.31 7.10 7.30
N ASP A 79 -8.92 7.96 8.12
CA ASP A 79 -10.23 8.58 7.86
C ASP A 79 -11.34 7.56 7.54
N ASN A 80 -11.40 6.45 8.30
CA ASN A 80 -12.32 5.33 8.09
C ASN A 80 -12.21 4.67 6.72
N GLN A 81 -11.04 4.74 6.10
CA GLN A 81 -10.74 4.06 4.86
C GLN A 81 -9.54 3.13 5.01
N ILE A 82 -9.56 2.05 4.27
CA ILE A 82 -8.52 1.04 4.18
C ILE A 82 -7.86 1.15 2.80
N TYR A 83 -6.57 1.45 2.80
CA TYR A 83 -5.75 1.59 1.59
C TYR A 83 -4.94 0.33 1.41
N VAL A 84 -5.13 -0.39 0.31
CA VAL A 84 -4.46 -1.67 0.02
C VAL A 84 -3.57 -1.55 -1.21
N CYS A 85 -2.26 -1.71 -1.03
CA CYS A 85 -1.30 -1.79 -2.12
C CYS A 85 -1.34 -3.21 -2.72
N ARG A 86 -1.82 -3.33 -3.96
CA ARG A 86 -2.06 -4.61 -4.64
C ARG A 86 -1.06 -4.90 -5.77
N GLY A 87 0.19 -4.49 -5.60
CA GLY A 87 1.22 -4.73 -6.61
C GLY A 87 0.88 -4.09 -7.96
N ALA A 88 0.85 -4.85 -9.04
CA ALA A 88 0.58 -4.35 -10.39
C ALA A 88 -0.85 -3.82 -10.56
N ALA A 89 -1.80 -4.27 -9.75
CA ALA A 89 -3.16 -3.73 -9.76
C ALA A 89 -3.23 -2.29 -9.20
N GLY A 90 -2.23 -1.86 -8.44
CA GLY A 90 -2.15 -0.49 -7.94
C GLY A 90 -2.60 -0.34 -6.49
N LEU A 91 -3.09 0.84 -6.13
CA LEU A 91 -3.67 1.17 -4.84
C LEU A 91 -5.18 1.09 -4.94
N TYR A 92 -5.80 0.35 -4.03
CA TYR A 92 -7.26 0.28 -3.88
C TYR A 92 -7.67 0.78 -2.50
N VAL A 93 -8.78 1.48 -2.46
CA VAL A 93 -9.32 2.08 -1.22
C VAL A 93 -10.71 1.57 -0.98
N TYR A 94 -10.93 1.08 0.23
CA TYR A 94 -12.17 0.48 0.70
C TYR A 94 -12.68 1.23 1.93
N ASP A 95 -13.98 1.16 2.19
CA ASP A 95 -14.51 1.46 3.51
C ASP A 95 -14.21 0.31 4.49
N MET A 96 -14.66 0.44 5.74
CA MET A 96 -14.41 -0.58 6.77
C MET A 96 -15.20 -1.87 6.53
N GLU A 97 -16.27 -1.82 5.75
CA GLU A 97 -17.12 -2.95 5.37
C GLU A 97 -16.58 -3.69 4.12
N GLY A 98 -15.58 -3.13 3.43
CA GLY A 98 -14.95 -3.73 2.26
C GLY A 98 -15.53 -3.30 0.92
N ASN A 99 -16.36 -2.24 0.88
CA ASN A 99 -16.82 -1.68 -0.38
C ASN A 99 -15.73 -0.81 -1.00
N GLU A 100 -15.38 -1.07 -2.26
CA GLU A 100 -14.42 -0.24 -2.99
C GLU A 100 -14.97 1.17 -3.16
N GLN A 101 -14.15 2.15 -2.75
CA GLN A 101 -14.48 3.57 -2.86
C GLN A 101 -13.83 4.17 -4.12
N TRP A 102 -12.56 3.88 -4.33
CA TRP A 102 -11.80 4.30 -5.51
C TRP A 102 -10.49 3.50 -5.61
N HIS A 103 -9.83 3.61 -6.75
CA HIS A 103 -8.50 3.03 -6.95
C HIS A 103 -7.62 3.92 -7.84
N TYR A 104 -6.32 3.69 -7.75
CA TYR A 104 -5.33 4.26 -8.63
C TYR A 104 -4.40 3.19 -9.18
N GLN A 105 -4.33 3.09 -10.49
CA GLN A 105 -3.41 2.23 -11.22
C GLN A 105 -2.61 3.04 -12.22
N MET A 106 -1.31 2.79 -12.31
CA MET A 106 -0.48 3.41 -13.33
C MET A 106 -0.96 3.01 -14.74
N PRO A 107 -1.11 3.96 -15.67
CA PRO A 107 -1.57 3.68 -17.02
C PRO A 107 -0.72 2.67 -17.80
N ASN A 108 0.60 2.66 -17.55
CA ASN A 108 1.55 1.71 -18.15
C ASN A 108 2.42 1.09 -17.07
N PRO A 109 2.03 -0.06 -16.50
CA PRO A 109 2.72 -0.67 -15.38
C PRO A 109 4.07 -1.31 -15.75
N ILE A 110 4.43 -1.36 -17.03
CA ILE A 110 5.71 -1.91 -17.52
C ILE A 110 6.62 -0.75 -17.88
N ASN A 111 7.89 -0.78 -17.43
CA ASN A 111 8.86 0.25 -17.83
C ASN A 111 9.19 0.16 -19.33
N GLN A 112 9.80 1.22 -19.88
CA GLN A 112 10.15 1.29 -21.31
C GLN A 112 11.10 0.18 -21.77
N GLU A 113 11.82 -0.45 -20.86
CA GLU A 113 12.75 -1.57 -21.14
C GLU A 113 12.03 -2.95 -21.05
N GLY A 114 10.75 -2.99 -20.72
CA GLY A 114 9.96 -4.23 -20.63
C GLY A 114 10.30 -5.15 -19.45
N ASN A 115 11.23 -4.74 -18.57
CA ASN A 115 11.85 -5.63 -17.59
C ASN A 115 11.29 -5.51 -16.17
N TYR A 116 10.52 -4.45 -15.85
CA TYR A 116 10.03 -4.23 -14.50
C TYR A 116 8.59 -3.74 -14.50
N LYS A 117 7.74 -4.44 -13.78
CA LYS A 117 6.36 -4.00 -13.52
C LYS A 117 6.37 -2.87 -12.48
N ALA A 118 5.55 -1.85 -12.67
CA ALA A 118 5.24 -0.90 -11.63
C ALA A 118 4.36 -1.58 -10.58
N LEU A 119 4.86 -1.70 -9.37
CA LEU A 119 4.17 -2.35 -8.27
C LEU A 119 3.89 -1.34 -7.16
N ALA A 120 2.62 -1.14 -6.79
CA ALA A 120 2.27 -0.44 -5.57
C ALA A 120 2.75 -1.28 -4.38
N ASN A 121 3.93 -0.95 -3.85
CA ASN A 121 4.59 -1.70 -2.78
C ASN A 121 4.16 -1.25 -1.40
N GLY A 122 3.93 0.05 -1.22
CA GLY A 122 3.55 0.63 0.05
C GLY A 122 2.94 2.00 -0.12
N CYS A 123 2.15 2.43 0.84
CA CYS A 123 1.56 3.75 0.86
C CYS A 123 1.62 4.38 2.26
N TYR A 124 1.59 5.68 2.27
CA TYR A 124 1.35 6.50 3.45
C TYR A 124 0.21 7.48 3.15
N VAL A 125 -0.72 7.62 4.08
CA VAL A 125 -1.89 8.47 3.92
C VAL A 125 -1.78 9.65 4.89
N GLY A 126 -1.48 10.82 4.33
CA GLY A 126 -1.47 12.09 5.04
C GLY A 126 -2.84 12.73 5.12
N ASP A 127 -2.89 13.97 5.59
CA ASP A 127 -4.15 14.71 5.67
C ASP A 127 -4.63 15.18 4.29
N LYS A 128 -3.71 15.59 3.42
CA LYS A 128 -4.02 16.14 2.09
C LYS A 128 -3.63 15.21 0.95
N TYR A 129 -2.62 14.38 1.12
CA TYR A 129 -2.04 13.58 0.05
C TYR A 129 -1.95 12.11 0.42
N VAL A 130 -2.02 11.27 -0.61
CA VAL A 130 -1.67 9.85 -0.54
C VAL A 130 -0.34 9.66 -1.28
N TYR A 131 0.63 9.10 -0.60
CA TYR A 131 1.97 8.83 -1.11
C TYR A 131 2.09 7.35 -1.40
N ILE A 132 2.53 6.98 -2.60
CA ILE A 132 2.66 5.58 -3.02
C ILE A 132 4.09 5.31 -3.44
N ALA A 133 4.72 4.35 -2.79
CA ALA A 133 5.97 3.76 -3.25
C ALA A 133 5.65 2.77 -4.38
N TYR A 134 5.83 3.22 -5.63
CA TYR A 134 5.34 2.54 -6.82
C TYR A 134 6.44 1.78 -7.59
N GLY A 135 7.23 1.00 -6.87
CA GLY A 135 8.26 0.15 -7.44
C GLY A 135 9.25 0.90 -8.34
N SER A 136 9.48 0.40 -9.54
CA SER A 136 10.39 1.01 -10.53
C SER A 136 9.95 2.40 -11.02
N TYR A 137 8.70 2.78 -10.82
CA TYR A 137 8.21 4.11 -11.15
C TYR A 137 8.46 5.16 -10.05
N GLY A 138 8.99 4.73 -8.91
CA GLY A 138 9.39 5.62 -7.82
C GLY A 138 8.26 6.06 -6.92
N LEU A 139 8.24 7.33 -6.54
CA LEU A 139 7.21 7.94 -5.71
C LEU A 139 6.10 8.51 -6.58
N VAL A 140 4.86 8.20 -6.24
CA VAL A 140 3.65 8.84 -6.77
C VAL A 140 2.92 9.53 -5.62
N VAL A 141 2.48 10.76 -5.82
CA VAL A 141 1.69 11.52 -4.85
C VAL A 141 0.34 11.87 -5.46
N LEU A 142 -0.73 11.46 -4.80
CA LEU A 142 -2.10 11.79 -5.19
C LEU A 142 -2.68 12.84 -4.24
N ASP A 143 -3.46 13.75 -4.76
CA ASP A 143 -4.37 14.54 -3.95
C ASP A 143 -5.50 13.63 -3.42
N LYS A 144 -5.70 13.63 -2.11
CA LYS A 144 -6.64 12.70 -1.45
C LYS A 144 -8.10 12.97 -1.78
N THR A 145 -8.44 14.21 -2.13
CA THR A 145 -9.82 14.63 -2.45
C THR A 145 -10.16 14.38 -3.92
N THR A 146 -9.24 14.73 -4.82
CA THR A 146 -9.49 14.62 -6.26
C THR A 146 -9.01 13.30 -6.85
N HIS A 147 -8.21 12.52 -6.11
CA HIS A 147 -7.56 11.27 -6.51
C HIS A 147 -6.62 11.41 -7.71
N LYS A 148 -6.25 12.64 -8.06
CA LYS A 148 -5.36 12.93 -9.18
C LYS A 148 -3.90 12.94 -8.75
N VAL A 149 -3.02 12.56 -9.66
CA VAL A 149 -1.57 12.68 -9.46
C VAL A 149 -1.20 14.15 -9.40
N VAL A 150 -0.57 14.58 -8.32
CA VAL A 150 -0.07 15.95 -8.12
C VAL A 150 1.46 16.02 -8.16
N ALA A 151 2.13 14.89 -7.96
CA ALA A 151 3.58 14.81 -8.10
C ALA A 151 4.00 13.37 -8.41
N ARG A 152 5.12 13.24 -9.12
CA ARG A 152 5.77 11.97 -9.37
C ARG A 152 7.28 12.16 -9.36
N ARG A 153 7.99 11.27 -8.69
CA ARG A 153 9.44 11.20 -8.74
C ARG A 153 9.86 9.85 -9.29
N ALA A 154 10.19 9.83 -10.58
CA ALA A 154 10.78 8.64 -11.20
C ALA A 154 12.19 8.42 -10.65
N VAL A 155 12.56 7.18 -10.44
CA VAL A 155 13.91 6.77 -10.00
C VAL A 155 14.32 5.49 -10.72
N VAL A 156 15.61 5.31 -10.85
CA VAL A 156 16.22 4.17 -11.55
C VAL A 156 16.08 2.85 -10.79
N LYS A 157 15.48 2.85 -9.59
CA LYS A 157 15.37 1.66 -8.72
C LYS A 157 14.08 1.65 -7.93
N SER A 158 13.73 0.46 -7.41
CA SER A 158 12.44 0.20 -6.78
C SER A 158 12.18 1.00 -5.51
N ALA A 159 11.12 1.82 -5.50
CA ALA A 159 10.53 2.38 -4.30
C ALA A 159 9.73 1.27 -3.57
N ASN A 160 10.09 1.02 -2.30
CA ASN A 160 9.53 -0.08 -1.53
C ASN A 160 8.57 0.37 -0.42
N TYR A 161 8.86 1.51 0.20
CA TYR A 161 8.05 2.06 1.27
C TYR A 161 8.18 3.58 1.32
N VAL A 162 7.16 4.24 1.85
CA VAL A 162 7.11 5.70 1.98
C VAL A 162 6.43 6.09 3.28
N VAL A 163 6.95 7.13 3.91
CA VAL A 163 6.28 7.84 5.01
C VAL A 163 6.46 9.35 4.81
N GLU A 164 5.51 10.12 5.30
CA GLU A 164 5.64 11.57 5.39
C GLU A 164 5.68 11.98 6.86
N HIS A 165 6.54 12.92 7.20
CA HIS A 165 6.61 13.52 8.52
C HIS A 165 7.06 14.98 8.42
N LYS A 166 6.26 15.90 8.97
CA LYS A 166 6.56 17.34 9.02
C LYS A 166 6.90 17.95 7.66
N GLY A 167 6.18 17.53 6.60
CA GLY A 167 6.38 18.04 5.24
C GLY A 167 7.55 17.42 4.48
N TYR A 168 8.26 16.46 5.08
CA TYR A 168 9.30 15.68 4.43
C TYR A 168 8.79 14.29 4.08
N ILE A 169 9.09 13.84 2.89
CA ILE A 169 8.70 12.53 2.35
C ILE A 169 9.95 11.63 2.34
N TYR A 170 9.90 10.57 3.10
CA TYR A 170 10.98 9.59 3.24
C TYR A 170 10.63 8.36 2.43
N VAL A 171 11.47 8.00 1.46
CA VAL A 171 11.23 6.85 0.58
C VAL A 171 12.38 5.86 0.68
N ALA A 172 12.05 4.61 1.00
CA ALA A 172 12.99 3.51 0.98
C ALA A 172 13.16 2.99 -0.47
N TYR A 173 14.32 3.23 -1.04
CA TYR A 173 14.67 2.80 -2.40
C TYR A 173 15.70 1.68 -2.36
N GLY A 174 15.34 0.45 -2.42
CA GLY A 174 16.23 -0.70 -2.57
C GLY A 174 17.73 -0.42 -2.37
N LYS A 175 18.55 -0.57 -3.41
CA LYS A 175 19.99 -0.27 -3.35
C LYS A 175 20.33 1.23 -3.21
N ASN A 176 19.40 2.13 -3.46
CA ASN A 176 19.58 3.58 -3.32
C ASN A 176 19.32 4.08 -1.89
N ARG A 177 19.07 3.17 -0.96
CA ARG A 177 18.90 3.45 0.47
C ARG A 177 17.65 4.32 0.73
N LEU A 178 17.78 5.30 1.62
CA LEU A 178 16.75 6.27 1.97
C LEU A 178 16.93 7.54 1.15
N GLN A 179 15.86 8.03 0.53
CA GLN A 179 15.80 9.35 -0.07
C GLN A 179 14.75 10.19 0.62
N VAL A 180 15.04 11.48 0.77
CA VAL A 180 14.16 12.44 1.42
C VAL A 180 13.79 13.53 0.43
N PHE A 181 12.50 13.79 0.32
CA PHE A 181 11.94 14.82 -0.57
C PHE A 181 11.10 15.80 0.23
N GLN A 182 10.91 16.97 -0.34
CA GLN A 182 9.92 17.93 0.10
C GLN A 182 9.01 18.26 -1.07
N LEU A 183 7.70 18.16 -0.88
CA LEU A 183 6.75 18.55 -1.91
C LEU A 183 6.74 20.09 -2.01
N LYS A 184 7.30 20.61 -3.09
CA LYS A 184 7.25 22.03 -3.44
C LYS A 184 6.21 22.19 -4.53
N ASN A 185 5.17 23.00 -4.30
CA ASN A 185 4.11 23.32 -5.26
C ASN A 185 3.51 22.06 -5.93
N ALA A 186 2.43 21.56 -5.39
CA ALA A 186 1.68 20.44 -5.97
C ALA A 186 0.98 20.90 -7.26
N ASP A 187 1.73 21.00 -8.37
CA ASP A 187 1.20 21.25 -9.70
C ASP A 187 1.46 20.01 -10.57
N PRO A 188 0.40 19.37 -11.07
CA PRO A 188 0.54 18.14 -11.86
C PRO A 188 1.30 18.32 -13.16
N GLU A 189 1.36 19.54 -13.72
CA GLU A 189 2.03 19.80 -15.00
C GLU A 189 3.54 20.01 -14.87
N THR A 190 4.05 20.37 -13.69
CA THR A 190 5.48 20.70 -13.50
C THR A 190 6.29 19.61 -12.79
N SER A 191 5.67 18.54 -12.35
CA SER A 191 6.35 17.49 -11.56
C SER A 191 7.08 16.43 -12.39
N TYR A 192 7.07 16.53 -13.71
CA TYR A 192 7.81 15.62 -14.60
C TYR A 192 9.19 16.18 -14.95
N GLU A 193 10.04 16.39 -13.96
CA GLU A 193 11.46 16.57 -14.27
C GLU A 193 12.09 15.22 -14.58
N LYS A 194 12.78 15.19 -15.74
CA LYS A 194 13.48 14.08 -16.37
C LYS A 194 14.59 13.49 -15.51
#